data_0223822047e84675fca8168793021788
#
_entry.id   0223822047e84675fca8168793021788
#
_cell.length_a   1.000
_cell.length_b   1.000
_cell.length_c   1.000
_cell.angle_alpha   90.00
_cell.angle_beta   90.00
_cell.angle_gamma   90.00
#
_symmetry.space_group_name_H-M   'P 1'
#
loop_
_entity.id
_entity.type
_entity.pdbx_description
1 polymer ?
#
loop_
_entity_poly.entity_id
_entity_poly.type
_entity_poly.pdbx_seq_one_letter_code
_entity_poly.pdbx_strand_id
1 'polypeptide(L)'
;MARIDAFLKLGVAQGCSDLHLAVGVPPMLRMHGDLMPIKFRELGEAELEGYITEVLTQNQQKHLREGNDIDFSYVSADGGRFRVNVYRKETGMGAAFRAIPTQMPTMEQLGLPPIVRKLCDYHQGMILVTGSTGTGKSTTLAAMIDYLNSTRSLNIISLEDPIEFVHRSKTSQVIQRELGTHLPSFAEGVRAAMREDPDVILVGELRDAETISMAMTAAETGHLVLGTLHTTSATKTIDRIIDALPTEEREQTKSFLAQSLIAVITQVLIKSPDQRARRAVCEIMVLTKAIGKLIMTDQSHQIPSQLQMGKEYGMQLMDQALLAAINAKEVDPEHAYSYASDKRQFQRFVSDMAGAPPPAEPVSST
;
A
#
# COMPACT_ATOMS: atom_id res chain seq x y z
N MET A 1 8.71 31.07 -2.90
CA MET A 1 7.61 30.48 -2.11
C MET A 1 6.36 30.64 -2.96
N ALA A 2 5.76 29.53 -3.37
CA ALA A 2 4.51 29.59 -4.12
C ALA A 2 3.40 30.11 -3.20
N ARG A 3 2.45 30.89 -3.76
CA ARG A 3 1.36 31.48 -2.97
C ARG A 3 0.48 30.40 -2.32
N ILE A 4 0.41 29.23 -2.94
CA ILE A 4 -0.34 28.07 -2.42
C ILE A 4 0.25 27.51 -1.13
N ASP A 5 1.55 27.70 -0.86
CA ASP A 5 2.23 27.20 0.33
C ASP A 5 1.58 27.70 1.64
N ALA A 6 0.97 28.88 1.61
CA ALA A 6 0.27 29.43 2.77
C ALA A 6 -0.95 28.57 3.18
N PHE A 7 -1.73 28.10 2.19
CA PHE A 7 -2.87 27.21 2.44
C PHE A 7 -2.43 25.81 2.87
N LEU A 8 -1.36 25.30 2.24
CA LEU A 8 -0.79 23.98 2.57
C LEU A 8 -0.26 23.97 4.01
N LYS A 9 0.48 25.00 4.42
CA LYS A 9 0.98 25.17 5.78
C LYS A 9 -0.14 25.25 6.79
N LEU A 10 -1.19 26.04 6.50
CA LEU A 10 -2.36 26.15 7.36
C LEU A 10 -3.05 24.79 7.53
N GLY A 11 -3.26 24.06 6.43
CA GLY A 11 -3.88 22.75 6.45
C GLY A 11 -3.10 21.73 7.28
N VAL A 12 -1.78 21.63 7.07
CA VAL A 12 -0.91 20.73 7.85
C VAL A 12 -0.93 21.10 9.34
N ALA A 13 -0.87 22.40 9.68
CA ALA A 13 -0.92 22.86 11.07
C ALA A 13 -2.24 22.50 11.76
N GLN A 14 -3.34 22.39 11.02
CA GLN A 14 -4.64 21.95 11.52
C GLN A 14 -4.84 20.43 11.48
N GLY A 15 -3.89 19.67 10.93
CA GLY A 15 -3.98 18.21 10.82
C GLY A 15 -4.93 17.74 9.71
N CYS A 16 -5.10 18.51 8.62
CA CYS A 16 -5.90 18.08 7.49
C CYS A 16 -5.24 16.93 6.73
N SER A 17 -6.04 16.07 6.14
CA SER A 17 -5.57 15.03 5.21
C SER A 17 -5.41 15.58 3.79
N ASP A 18 -6.32 16.45 3.36
CA ASP A 18 -6.32 17.00 2.01
C ASP A 18 -6.73 18.49 2.03
N LEU A 19 -6.13 19.28 1.11
CA LEU A 19 -6.56 20.61 0.72
C LEU A 19 -7.17 20.53 -0.67
N HIS A 20 -8.38 21.05 -0.85
CA HIS A 20 -9.06 21.16 -2.14
C HIS A 20 -9.21 22.62 -2.54
N LEU A 21 -8.78 22.92 -3.76
CA LEU A 21 -8.96 24.23 -4.39
C LEU A 21 -9.79 24.07 -5.65
N ALA A 22 -10.80 24.91 -5.84
CA ALA A 22 -11.59 24.92 -7.05
C ALA A 22 -12.15 26.31 -7.34
N VAL A 23 -12.32 26.62 -8.61
CA VAL A 23 -12.94 27.89 -9.05
C VAL A 23 -14.36 27.99 -8.52
N GLY A 24 -14.73 29.16 -7.98
CA GLY A 24 -16.07 29.47 -7.49
C GLY A 24 -16.38 28.99 -6.06
N VAL A 25 -15.39 28.46 -5.34
CA VAL A 25 -15.54 28.07 -3.93
C VAL A 25 -14.32 28.53 -3.11
N PRO A 26 -14.46 28.75 -1.78
CA PRO A 26 -13.31 28.97 -0.92
C PRO A 26 -12.44 27.73 -0.85
N PRO A 27 -11.13 27.83 -0.51
CA PRO A 27 -10.30 26.66 -0.23
C PRO A 27 -10.92 25.79 0.85
N MET A 28 -10.91 24.46 0.66
CA MET A 28 -11.55 23.49 1.55
C MET A 28 -10.49 22.56 2.14
N LEU A 29 -10.57 22.29 3.45
CA LEU A 29 -9.76 21.28 4.14
C LEU A 29 -10.59 20.05 4.43
N ARG A 30 -10.01 18.86 4.23
CA ARG A 30 -10.59 17.62 4.71
C ARG A 30 -10.06 17.29 6.09
N MET A 31 -10.95 17.36 7.07
CA MET A 31 -10.66 17.14 8.49
C MET A 31 -11.46 15.93 8.98
N HIS A 32 -10.80 14.86 9.43
CA HIS A 32 -11.46 13.65 9.95
C HIS A 32 -12.51 13.03 9.01
N GLY A 33 -12.38 13.25 7.71
CA GLY A 33 -13.32 12.79 6.69
C GLY A 33 -14.26 13.86 6.15
N ASP A 34 -14.54 14.91 6.92
CA ASP A 34 -15.43 16.01 6.55
C ASP A 34 -14.70 17.11 5.78
N LEU A 35 -15.37 17.70 4.79
CA LEU A 35 -14.86 18.80 3.98
C LEU A 35 -15.33 20.15 4.55
N MET A 36 -14.40 20.99 5.01
CA MET A 36 -14.67 22.25 5.71
C MET A 36 -14.04 23.44 4.98
N PRO A 37 -14.76 24.55 4.78
CA PRO A 37 -14.19 25.74 4.15
C PRO A 37 -13.20 26.45 5.08
N ILE A 38 -12.10 26.94 4.53
CA ILE A 38 -11.23 27.91 5.21
C ILE A 38 -11.95 29.28 5.17
N LYS A 39 -11.73 30.12 6.19
CA LYS A 39 -12.18 31.50 6.19
C LYS A 39 -11.40 32.33 5.16
N PHE A 40 -11.75 32.14 3.93
CA PHE A 40 -11.18 32.83 2.77
C PHE A 40 -12.29 33.09 1.74
N ARG A 41 -12.05 34.02 0.81
CA ARG A 41 -13.01 34.25 -0.28
C ARG A 41 -13.01 33.09 -1.30
N GLU A 42 -14.02 33.04 -2.14
CA GLU A 42 -14.06 32.17 -3.29
C GLU A 42 -12.89 32.45 -4.24
N LEU A 43 -12.34 31.41 -4.83
CA LEU A 43 -11.21 31.51 -5.77
C LEU A 43 -11.72 31.83 -7.18
N GLY A 44 -11.22 32.91 -7.75
CA GLY A 44 -11.44 33.23 -9.17
C GLY A 44 -10.57 32.35 -10.09
N GLU A 45 -11.00 32.21 -11.36
CA GLU A 45 -10.32 31.36 -12.34
C GLU A 45 -8.84 31.79 -12.56
N ALA A 46 -8.60 33.06 -12.89
CA ALA A 46 -7.24 33.57 -13.12
C ALA A 46 -6.34 33.47 -11.88
N GLU A 47 -6.92 33.56 -10.69
CA GLU A 47 -6.19 33.43 -9.43
C GLU A 47 -5.75 31.99 -9.19
N LEU A 48 -6.68 31.02 -9.33
CA LEU A 48 -6.37 29.61 -9.13
C LEU A 48 -5.40 29.11 -10.22
N GLU A 49 -5.58 29.51 -11.46
CA GLU A 49 -4.63 29.22 -12.54
C GLU A 49 -3.23 29.73 -12.20
N GLY A 50 -3.13 30.96 -11.66
CA GLY A 50 -1.87 31.52 -11.20
C GLY A 50 -1.22 30.69 -10.07
N TYR A 51 -2.00 30.23 -9.09
CA TYR A 51 -1.49 29.38 -8.01
C TYR A 51 -0.98 28.03 -8.52
N ILE A 52 -1.74 27.39 -9.40
CA ILE A 52 -1.39 26.07 -9.98
C ILE A 52 -0.17 26.20 -10.88
N THR A 53 -0.09 27.25 -11.71
CA THR A 53 1.04 27.47 -12.61
C THR A 53 2.38 27.63 -11.86
N GLU A 54 2.36 28.20 -10.66
CA GLU A 54 3.56 28.35 -9.82
C GLU A 54 4.17 27.02 -9.36
N VAL A 55 3.39 25.95 -9.29
CA VAL A 55 3.82 24.64 -8.81
C VAL A 55 4.01 23.61 -9.91
N LEU A 56 3.60 23.91 -11.15
CA LEU A 56 3.74 23.04 -12.30
C LEU A 56 5.02 23.33 -13.10
N THR A 57 5.69 22.28 -13.55
CA THR A 57 6.75 22.37 -14.57
C THR A 57 6.18 22.78 -15.93
N GLN A 58 7.03 23.26 -16.85
CA GLN A 58 6.60 23.65 -18.20
C GLN A 58 5.92 22.50 -18.98
N ASN A 59 6.43 21.26 -18.84
CA ASN A 59 5.82 20.09 -19.45
C ASN A 59 4.42 19.81 -18.87
N GLN A 60 4.28 19.83 -17.55
CA GLN A 60 2.98 19.64 -16.89
C GLN A 60 1.96 20.72 -17.29
N GLN A 61 2.40 21.98 -17.39
CA GLN A 61 1.54 23.08 -17.89
C GLN A 61 1.06 22.82 -19.33
N LYS A 62 1.94 22.29 -20.20
CA LYS A 62 1.58 21.91 -21.56
C LYS A 62 0.52 20.82 -21.57
N HIS A 63 0.74 19.72 -20.84
CA HIS A 63 -0.21 18.60 -20.73
C HIS A 63 -1.58 19.05 -20.20
N LEU A 64 -1.59 19.95 -19.19
CA LEU A 64 -2.82 20.51 -18.63
C LEU A 64 -3.59 21.35 -19.66
N ARG A 65 -2.87 22.12 -20.53
CA ARG A 65 -3.48 22.87 -21.63
C ARG A 65 -4.06 21.98 -22.72
N GLU A 66 -3.49 20.79 -22.92
CA GLU A 66 -3.97 19.76 -23.84
C GLU A 66 -5.22 19.02 -23.29
N GLY A 67 -5.70 19.36 -22.08
CA GLY A 67 -6.92 18.82 -21.50
C GLY A 67 -6.71 17.60 -20.60
N ASN A 68 -5.45 17.23 -20.30
CA ASN A 68 -5.14 16.10 -19.43
C ASN A 68 -5.13 16.51 -17.96
N ASP A 69 -5.56 15.59 -17.07
CA ASP A 69 -5.30 15.72 -15.63
C ASP A 69 -3.83 15.49 -15.34
N ILE A 70 -3.31 16.15 -14.30
CA ILE A 70 -1.90 16.06 -13.91
C ILE A 70 -1.80 15.56 -12.47
N ASP A 71 -1.16 14.39 -12.29
CA ASP A 71 -0.74 13.87 -10.99
C ASP A 71 0.77 14.10 -10.79
N PHE A 72 1.16 14.62 -9.63
CA PHE A 72 2.58 14.84 -9.30
C PHE A 72 2.80 15.00 -7.79
N SER A 73 4.06 14.89 -7.36
CA SER A 73 4.48 15.23 -6.00
C SER A 73 4.93 16.69 -5.92
N TYR A 74 4.48 17.39 -4.89
CA TYR A 74 4.89 18.77 -4.59
C TYR A 74 5.53 18.86 -3.21
N VAL A 75 6.63 19.59 -3.11
CA VAL A 75 7.29 19.91 -1.84
C VAL A 75 7.14 21.40 -1.60
N SER A 76 6.43 21.76 -0.53
CA SER A 76 6.24 23.16 -0.13
C SER A 76 7.52 23.76 0.45
N ALA A 77 7.63 25.08 0.48
CA ALA A 77 8.84 25.78 0.93
C ALA A 77 9.21 25.50 2.40
N ASP A 78 8.27 25.07 3.23
CA ASP A 78 8.49 24.64 4.62
C ASP A 78 8.81 23.14 4.76
N GLY A 79 8.93 22.43 3.63
CA GLY A 79 9.31 21.03 3.58
C GLY A 79 8.14 20.04 3.69
N GLY A 80 6.89 20.51 3.74
CA GLY A 80 5.70 19.67 3.63
C GLY A 80 5.62 19.02 2.23
N ARG A 81 5.29 17.73 2.17
CA ARG A 81 5.16 17.01 0.90
C ARG A 81 3.70 16.68 0.63
N PHE A 82 3.29 16.80 -0.63
CA PHE A 82 1.91 16.61 -1.07
C PHE A 82 1.87 15.79 -2.35
N ARG A 83 0.93 14.84 -2.43
CA ARG A 83 0.47 14.30 -3.72
C ARG A 83 -0.58 15.24 -4.26
N VAL A 84 -0.41 15.69 -5.49
CA VAL A 84 -1.25 16.69 -6.12
C VAL A 84 -1.90 16.12 -7.35
N ASN A 85 -3.22 16.28 -7.45
CA ASN A 85 -3.96 16.08 -8.69
C ASN A 85 -4.55 17.41 -9.12
N VAL A 86 -4.27 17.84 -10.35
CA VAL A 86 -4.85 19.03 -10.99
C VAL A 86 -5.72 18.57 -12.15
N TYR A 87 -6.94 19.07 -12.21
CA TYR A 87 -7.96 18.67 -13.18
C TYR A 87 -8.78 19.88 -13.68
N ARG A 88 -9.47 19.67 -14.81
CA ARG A 88 -10.44 20.64 -15.34
C ARG A 88 -11.86 20.19 -15.02
N LYS A 89 -12.71 21.16 -14.75
CA LYS A 89 -14.17 20.98 -14.55
C LYS A 89 -14.93 22.03 -15.34
N GLU A 90 -16.25 21.91 -15.44
CA GLU A 90 -17.13 22.81 -16.19
C GLU A 90 -16.90 24.30 -15.83
N THR A 91 -16.70 24.60 -14.57
CA THR A 91 -16.55 25.97 -14.05
C THR A 91 -15.07 26.42 -13.97
N GLY A 92 -14.15 25.77 -14.66
CA GLY A 92 -12.71 26.09 -14.63
C GLY A 92 -11.84 24.97 -14.09
N MET A 93 -10.84 25.33 -13.30
CA MET A 93 -9.81 24.41 -12.79
C MET A 93 -10.11 23.98 -11.35
N GLY A 94 -9.61 22.78 -10.97
CA GLY A 94 -9.55 22.30 -9.61
C GLY A 94 -8.22 21.63 -9.30
N ALA A 95 -7.88 21.56 -8.01
CA ALA A 95 -6.71 20.85 -7.53
C ALA A 95 -6.96 20.25 -6.15
N ALA A 96 -6.47 19.02 -5.94
CA ALA A 96 -6.47 18.33 -4.66
C ALA A 96 -5.04 18.08 -4.21
N PHE A 97 -4.70 18.49 -2.99
CA PHE A 97 -3.39 18.33 -2.38
C PHE A 97 -3.55 17.40 -1.18
N ARG A 98 -3.10 16.17 -1.27
CA ARG A 98 -3.06 15.23 -0.15
C ARG A 98 -1.75 15.38 0.61
N ALA A 99 -1.84 15.71 1.90
CA ALA A 99 -0.67 15.80 2.76
C ALA A 99 -0.03 14.41 2.96
N ILE A 100 1.28 14.34 2.73
CA ILE A 100 2.09 13.14 2.96
C ILE A 100 2.69 13.26 4.36
N PRO A 101 2.43 12.30 5.27
CA PRO A 101 2.95 12.36 6.62
C PRO A 101 4.49 12.37 6.63
N THR A 102 5.07 13.24 7.45
CA THR A 102 6.52 13.32 7.65
C THR A 102 7.03 12.36 8.74
N GLN A 103 6.13 11.88 9.60
CA GLN A 103 6.47 10.89 10.63
C GLN A 103 6.03 9.50 10.17
N MET A 104 6.98 8.58 10.23
CA MET A 104 6.78 7.18 9.88
C MET A 104 6.28 6.43 11.11
N PRO A 105 5.12 5.78 11.08
CA PRO A 105 4.68 4.92 12.16
C PRO A 105 5.60 3.68 12.25
N THR A 106 5.90 3.24 13.47
CA THR A 106 6.63 1.96 13.65
C THR A 106 5.70 0.76 13.42
N MET A 107 6.27 -0.42 13.20
CA MET A 107 5.49 -1.65 13.04
C MET A 107 4.61 -1.93 14.28
N GLU A 108 5.10 -1.60 15.47
CA GLU A 108 4.38 -1.74 16.73
C GLU A 108 3.20 -0.78 16.82
N GLN A 109 3.39 0.48 16.41
CA GLN A 109 2.30 1.48 16.36
C GLN A 109 1.20 1.10 15.37
N LEU A 110 1.57 0.44 14.26
CA LEU A 110 0.62 -0.10 13.29
C LEU A 110 -0.10 -1.37 13.79
N GLY A 111 0.36 -1.96 14.89
CA GLY A 111 -0.15 -3.21 15.43
C GLY A 111 0.18 -4.42 14.56
N LEU A 112 1.25 -4.35 13.78
CA LEU A 112 1.68 -5.48 12.94
C LEU A 112 2.16 -6.65 13.81
N PRO A 113 1.86 -7.89 13.42
CA PRO A 113 2.34 -9.07 14.14
C PRO A 113 3.88 -9.12 14.23
N PRO A 114 4.46 -9.56 15.36
CA PRO A 114 5.91 -9.57 15.57
C PRO A 114 6.74 -10.33 14.54
N ILE A 115 6.09 -11.27 13.83
CA ILE A 115 6.73 -12.01 12.74
C ILE A 115 7.17 -11.09 11.60
N VAL A 116 6.44 -10.00 11.32
CA VAL A 116 6.77 -9.06 10.23
C VAL A 116 8.17 -8.49 10.41
N ARG A 117 8.54 -8.18 11.65
CA ARG A 117 9.90 -7.73 11.98
C ARG A 117 10.96 -8.80 11.66
N LYS A 118 10.69 -10.08 12.01
CA LYS A 118 11.62 -11.19 11.72
C LYS A 118 11.75 -11.43 10.21
N LEU A 119 10.70 -11.19 9.44
CA LEU A 119 10.75 -11.31 7.98
C LEU A 119 11.68 -10.26 7.35
N CYS A 120 11.88 -9.10 7.98
CA CYS A 120 12.82 -8.10 7.51
C CYS A 120 14.31 -8.52 7.73
N ASP A 121 14.58 -9.54 8.53
CA ASP A 121 15.94 -10.00 8.82
C ASP A 121 16.51 -10.92 7.71
N TYR A 122 15.69 -11.32 6.74
CA TYR A 122 16.14 -12.08 5.57
C TYR A 122 17.07 -11.22 4.70
N HIS A 123 18.06 -11.86 4.09
CA HIS A 123 19.01 -11.17 3.21
C HIS A 123 18.58 -11.18 1.74
N GLN A 124 17.87 -12.22 1.33
CA GLN A 124 17.41 -12.39 -0.05
C GLN A 124 16.06 -13.09 -0.08
N GLY A 125 15.35 -12.95 -1.18
CA GLY A 125 14.03 -13.53 -1.43
C GLY A 125 12.97 -12.44 -1.57
N MET A 126 11.69 -12.84 -1.60
CA MET A 126 10.59 -11.93 -1.87
C MET A 126 9.58 -11.91 -0.71
N ILE A 127 9.21 -10.72 -0.26
CA ILE A 127 8.12 -10.49 0.69
C ILE A 127 7.04 -9.66 -0.01
N LEU A 128 5.81 -10.12 0.04
CA LEU A 128 4.67 -9.46 -0.60
C LEU A 128 3.69 -8.94 0.45
N VAL A 129 3.36 -7.64 0.35
CA VAL A 129 2.29 -7.03 1.14
C VAL A 129 1.09 -6.81 0.23
N THR A 130 -0.03 -7.46 0.53
CA THR A 130 -1.19 -7.49 -0.37
C THR A 130 -2.47 -7.00 0.31
N GLY A 131 -3.48 -6.72 -0.48
CA GLY A 131 -4.78 -6.21 -0.02
C GLY A 131 -5.34 -5.16 -0.98
N SER A 132 -6.61 -4.84 -0.85
CA SER A 132 -7.28 -3.84 -1.67
C SER A 132 -6.65 -2.45 -1.54
N THR A 133 -7.00 -1.51 -2.41
CA THR A 133 -6.56 -0.12 -2.28
C THR A 133 -7.03 0.48 -0.95
N GLY A 134 -6.16 1.22 -0.28
CA GLY A 134 -6.47 1.88 1.00
C GLY A 134 -6.38 0.97 2.24
N THR A 135 -5.86 -0.26 2.13
CA THR A 135 -5.64 -1.15 3.28
C THR A 135 -4.33 -0.89 4.05
N GLY A 136 -3.54 0.12 3.66
CA GLY A 136 -2.33 0.52 4.37
C GLY A 136 -1.06 -0.23 3.95
N LYS A 137 -1.03 -0.86 2.76
CA LYS A 137 0.14 -1.57 2.24
C LYS A 137 1.41 -0.70 2.23
N SER A 138 1.31 0.49 1.64
CA SER A 138 2.45 1.44 1.57
C SER A 138 2.92 1.86 2.96
N THR A 139 2.00 2.04 3.92
CA THR A 139 2.35 2.37 5.31
C THR A 139 3.10 1.21 5.98
N THR A 140 2.67 -0.02 5.75
CA THR A 140 3.34 -1.23 6.27
C THR A 140 4.73 -1.38 5.67
N LEU A 141 4.88 -1.23 4.35
CA LEU A 141 6.18 -1.26 3.68
C LEU A 141 7.10 -0.14 4.16
N ALA A 142 6.56 1.08 4.32
CA ALA A 142 7.32 2.20 4.86
C ALA A 142 7.84 1.91 6.28
N ALA A 143 7.03 1.30 7.15
CA ALA A 143 7.47 0.87 8.48
C ALA A 143 8.54 -0.23 8.42
N MET A 144 8.44 -1.17 7.47
CA MET A 144 9.47 -2.20 7.25
C MET A 144 10.79 -1.58 6.77
N ILE A 145 10.72 -0.66 5.80
CA ILE A 145 11.90 0.09 5.31
C ILE A 145 12.51 0.93 6.43
N ASP A 146 11.71 1.62 7.23
CA ASP A 146 12.23 2.44 8.34
C ASP A 146 12.92 1.59 9.42
N TYR A 147 12.40 0.40 9.69
CA TYR A 147 13.04 -0.58 10.56
C TYR A 147 14.42 -1.00 10.01
N LEU A 148 14.49 -1.42 8.75
CA LEU A 148 15.74 -1.78 8.09
C LEU A 148 16.73 -0.61 8.09
N ASN A 149 16.27 0.57 7.69
CA ASN A 149 17.06 1.81 7.66
C ASN A 149 17.62 2.22 9.03
N SER A 150 16.92 1.89 10.11
CA SER A 150 17.34 2.25 11.48
C SER A 150 18.27 1.22 12.12
N THR A 151 18.21 -0.05 11.69
CA THR A 151 18.83 -1.17 12.40
C THR A 151 19.97 -1.86 11.64
N ARG A 152 20.07 -1.63 10.32
CA ARG A 152 21.05 -2.30 9.46
C ARG A 152 21.77 -1.29 8.56
N SER A 153 22.97 -1.64 8.11
CA SER A 153 23.78 -0.83 7.16
C SER A 153 23.60 -1.39 5.76
N LEU A 154 22.56 -0.95 5.07
CA LEU A 154 22.10 -1.48 3.77
C LEU A 154 22.01 -0.35 2.74
N ASN A 155 22.08 -0.72 1.46
CA ASN A 155 21.64 0.11 0.34
C ASN A 155 20.21 -0.30 -0.04
N ILE A 156 19.24 0.57 0.25
CA ILE A 156 17.81 0.35 0.05
C ILE A 156 17.34 1.21 -1.12
N ILE A 157 16.82 0.58 -2.17
CA ILE A 157 16.28 1.28 -3.33
C ILE A 157 14.76 1.06 -3.37
N SER A 158 13.98 2.14 -3.40
CA SER A 158 12.54 2.06 -3.59
C SER A 158 12.11 2.64 -4.92
N LEU A 159 11.17 1.95 -5.57
CA LEU A 159 10.55 2.32 -6.84
C LEU A 159 9.06 2.48 -6.56
N GLU A 160 8.52 3.71 -6.67
CA GLU A 160 7.19 4.05 -6.16
C GLU A 160 6.36 4.86 -7.17
N ASP A 161 5.02 4.84 -7.03
CA ASP A 161 4.09 5.57 -7.91
C ASP A 161 2.87 6.11 -7.12
N PRO A 162 2.96 7.35 -6.59
CA PRO A 162 4.15 8.13 -6.28
C PRO A 162 4.79 7.72 -4.94
N ILE A 163 5.88 8.40 -4.55
CA ILE A 163 6.47 8.27 -3.21
C ILE A 163 5.47 8.77 -2.16
N GLU A 164 4.96 7.86 -1.30
CA GLU A 164 4.01 8.20 -0.23
C GLU A 164 4.67 8.57 1.09
N PHE A 165 5.88 8.07 1.36
CA PHE A 165 6.65 8.36 2.57
C PHE A 165 8.09 8.68 2.22
N VAL A 166 8.66 9.74 2.80
CA VAL A 166 10.05 10.11 2.56
C VAL A 166 10.94 9.54 3.65
N HIS A 167 11.82 8.64 3.26
CA HIS A 167 12.84 8.07 4.13
C HIS A 167 14.11 8.92 4.13
N ARG A 168 14.51 9.40 5.29
CA ARG A 168 15.85 9.95 5.45
C ARG A 168 16.79 8.80 5.74
N SER A 169 17.93 8.75 5.06
CA SER A 169 18.99 7.78 5.38
C SER A 169 19.43 7.93 6.84
N LYS A 170 19.52 6.81 7.55
CA LYS A 170 19.92 6.70 8.96
C LYS A 170 21.19 5.84 9.05
N THR A 171 21.04 4.56 9.42
CA THR A 171 22.10 3.57 9.38
C THR A 171 22.30 3.03 7.97
N SER A 172 21.23 2.92 7.21
CA SER A 172 21.24 2.56 5.78
C SER A 172 21.23 3.80 4.89
N GLN A 173 21.64 3.62 3.63
CA GLN A 173 21.33 4.55 2.55
C GLN A 173 19.96 4.20 1.97
N VAL A 174 19.09 5.19 1.81
CA VAL A 174 17.77 5.00 1.15
C VAL A 174 17.69 5.88 -0.08
N ILE A 175 17.48 5.26 -1.23
CA ILE A 175 17.31 5.90 -2.53
C ILE A 175 15.87 5.66 -2.99
N GLN A 176 15.09 6.72 -3.14
CA GLN A 176 13.69 6.65 -3.57
C GLN A 176 13.54 7.19 -4.99
N ARG A 177 12.94 6.40 -5.87
CA ARG A 177 12.74 6.76 -7.28
C ARG A 177 11.25 6.66 -7.61
N GLU A 178 10.71 7.71 -8.22
CA GLU A 178 9.30 7.84 -8.57
C GLU A 178 9.06 7.58 -10.06
N LEU A 179 8.04 6.77 -10.36
CA LEU A 179 7.59 6.49 -11.72
C LEU A 179 7.19 7.78 -12.45
N GLY A 180 7.56 7.87 -13.72
CA GLY A 180 7.29 9.05 -14.55
C GLY A 180 8.19 10.26 -14.27
N THR A 181 8.84 10.31 -13.10
CA THR A 181 9.78 11.39 -12.73
C THR A 181 11.23 10.91 -12.85
N HIS A 182 11.56 9.78 -12.26
CA HIS A 182 12.93 9.25 -12.15
C HIS A 182 13.13 7.95 -12.92
N LEU A 183 12.07 7.28 -13.30
CA LEU A 183 12.11 6.02 -14.05
C LEU A 183 10.89 5.91 -14.99
N PRO A 184 11.06 5.28 -16.18
CA PRO A 184 9.98 5.19 -17.17
C PRO A 184 9.00 4.06 -16.87
N SER A 185 9.45 2.98 -16.23
CA SER A 185 8.63 1.83 -15.81
C SER A 185 9.22 1.15 -14.57
N PHE A 186 8.41 0.36 -13.86
CA PHE A 186 8.92 -0.43 -12.74
C PHE A 186 9.93 -1.49 -13.19
N ALA A 187 9.69 -2.17 -14.31
CA ALA A 187 10.60 -3.17 -14.85
C ALA A 187 11.99 -2.59 -15.15
N GLU A 188 12.04 -1.44 -15.84
CA GLU A 188 13.31 -0.73 -16.10
C GLU A 188 13.94 -0.23 -14.79
N GLY A 189 13.12 0.21 -13.83
CA GLY A 189 13.57 0.61 -12.51
C GLY A 189 14.27 -0.52 -11.76
N VAL A 190 13.68 -1.74 -11.72
CA VAL A 190 14.29 -2.92 -11.08
C VAL A 190 15.58 -3.31 -11.81
N ARG A 191 15.55 -3.33 -13.17
CA ARG A 191 16.73 -3.64 -13.99
C ARG A 191 17.88 -2.66 -13.73
N ALA A 192 17.60 -1.38 -13.53
CA ALA A 192 18.59 -0.39 -13.16
C ALA A 192 19.09 -0.59 -11.72
N ALA A 193 18.16 -0.76 -10.77
CA ALA A 193 18.48 -0.96 -9.36
C ALA A 193 19.45 -2.12 -9.12
N MET A 194 19.30 -3.25 -9.81
CA MET A 194 20.22 -4.41 -9.71
C MET A 194 21.69 -4.09 -10.07
N ARG A 195 21.96 -2.93 -10.69
CA ARG A 195 23.33 -2.45 -10.98
C ARG A 195 23.81 -1.34 -10.05
N GLU A 196 23.00 -0.99 -9.06
CA GLU A 196 23.23 0.09 -8.11
C GLU A 196 23.67 -0.45 -6.72
N ASP A 197 24.17 -1.70 -6.67
CA ASP A 197 24.62 -2.41 -5.46
C ASP A 197 23.56 -2.42 -4.35
N PRO A 198 22.30 -2.84 -4.60
CA PRO A 198 21.25 -2.84 -3.62
C PRO A 198 21.29 -4.09 -2.73
N ASP A 199 20.99 -3.93 -1.44
CA ASP A 199 20.64 -5.04 -0.56
C ASP A 199 19.12 -5.28 -0.55
N VAL A 200 18.34 -4.19 -0.65
CA VAL A 200 16.89 -4.23 -0.59
C VAL A 200 16.30 -3.42 -1.75
N ILE A 201 15.36 -4.01 -2.48
CA ILE A 201 14.60 -3.35 -3.53
C ILE A 201 13.12 -3.37 -3.15
N LEU A 202 12.50 -2.20 -3.00
CA LEU A 202 11.06 -2.07 -2.88
C LEU A 202 10.45 -1.75 -4.25
N VAL A 203 9.50 -2.56 -4.68
CA VAL A 203 8.69 -2.31 -5.88
C VAL A 203 7.27 -1.97 -5.45
N GLY A 204 6.87 -0.73 -5.67
CA GLY A 204 5.61 -0.17 -5.19
C GLY A 204 4.40 -1.01 -5.59
N GLU A 205 4.37 -1.52 -6.82
CA GLU A 205 3.34 -2.44 -7.28
C GLU A 205 3.83 -3.38 -8.39
N LEU A 206 3.45 -4.66 -8.27
CA LEU A 206 3.71 -5.73 -9.25
C LEU A 206 2.47 -5.92 -10.14
N ARG A 207 2.30 -5.06 -11.17
CA ARG A 207 1.10 -5.05 -12.02
C ARG A 207 1.19 -5.94 -13.25
N ASP A 208 2.34 -5.95 -13.89
CA ASP A 208 2.58 -6.56 -15.19
C ASP A 208 3.61 -7.68 -15.14
N ALA A 209 3.59 -8.54 -16.15
CA ALA A 209 4.46 -9.70 -16.25
C ALA A 209 5.96 -9.32 -16.21
N GLU A 210 6.37 -8.24 -16.88
CA GLU A 210 7.77 -7.83 -16.96
C GLU A 210 8.28 -7.37 -15.58
N THR A 211 7.50 -6.57 -14.86
CA THR A 211 7.82 -6.13 -13.50
C THR A 211 7.92 -7.32 -12.55
N ILE A 212 6.97 -8.27 -12.61
CA ILE A 212 6.99 -9.49 -11.80
C ILE A 212 8.25 -10.31 -12.09
N SER A 213 8.56 -10.56 -13.35
CA SER A 213 9.74 -11.32 -13.78
C SER A 213 11.04 -10.66 -13.30
N MET A 214 11.16 -9.34 -13.43
CA MET A 214 12.33 -8.61 -12.95
C MET A 214 12.47 -8.65 -11.42
N ALA A 215 11.37 -8.53 -10.69
CA ALA A 215 11.36 -8.63 -9.22
C ALA A 215 11.76 -10.04 -8.74
N MET A 216 11.29 -11.08 -9.45
CA MET A 216 11.69 -12.47 -9.20
C MET A 216 13.20 -12.66 -9.45
N THR A 217 13.72 -12.17 -10.58
CA THR A 217 15.14 -12.23 -10.90
C THR A 217 15.99 -11.54 -9.83
N ALA A 218 15.59 -10.36 -9.37
CA ALA A 218 16.29 -9.65 -8.30
C ALA A 218 16.31 -10.47 -7.01
N ALA A 219 15.20 -11.11 -6.62
CA ALA A 219 15.11 -11.94 -5.43
C ALA A 219 15.96 -13.22 -5.52
N GLU A 220 16.12 -13.81 -6.72
CA GLU A 220 17.00 -14.97 -6.94
C GLU A 220 18.48 -14.60 -6.94
N THR A 221 18.81 -13.39 -7.37
CA THR A 221 20.21 -12.94 -7.50
C THR A 221 20.78 -12.29 -6.24
N GLY A 222 20.15 -12.49 -5.09
CA GLY A 222 20.74 -12.13 -3.78
C GLY A 222 20.15 -10.92 -3.10
N HIS A 223 19.02 -10.36 -3.60
CA HIS A 223 18.41 -9.17 -3.04
C HIS A 223 17.15 -9.50 -2.22
N LEU A 224 16.88 -8.73 -1.17
CA LEU A 224 15.58 -8.75 -0.51
C LEU A 224 14.61 -7.86 -1.28
N VAL A 225 13.61 -8.46 -1.91
CA VAL A 225 12.59 -7.74 -2.67
C VAL A 225 11.31 -7.61 -1.85
N LEU A 226 10.85 -6.38 -1.68
CA LEU A 226 9.56 -6.05 -1.08
C LEU A 226 8.62 -5.58 -2.19
N GLY A 227 7.40 -6.13 -2.27
CA GLY A 227 6.47 -5.75 -3.33
C GLY A 227 5.02 -5.72 -2.87
N THR A 228 4.14 -5.10 -3.69
CA THR A 228 2.70 -5.13 -3.43
C THR A 228 1.90 -5.74 -4.58
N LEU A 229 0.76 -6.34 -4.21
CA LEU A 229 -0.32 -6.73 -5.13
C LEU A 229 -1.68 -6.37 -4.51
N HIS A 230 -2.72 -6.37 -5.36
CA HIS A 230 -4.12 -6.08 -4.94
C HIS A 230 -4.95 -7.34 -4.67
N THR A 231 -4.31 -8.43 -4.28
CA THR A 231 -4.97 -9.68 -3.92
C THR A 231 -5.45 -9.69 -2.47
N THR A 232 -6.48 -10.47 -2.17
CA THR A 232 -7.18 -10.49 -0.88
C THR A 232 -6.88 -11.72 -0.03
N SER A 233 -5.94 -12.58 -0.43
CA SER A 233 -5.42 -13.71 0.35
C SER A 233 -4.06 -14.16 -0.19
N ALA A 234 -3.31 -14.90 0.62
CA ALA A 234 -2.03 -15.47 0.22
C ALA A 234 -2.18 -16.45 -0.96
N THR A 235 -3.22 -17.31 -0.94
CA THR A 235 -3.50 -18.23 -2.06
C THR A 235 -3.72 -17.47 -3.36
N LYS A 236 -4.61 -16.47 -3.36
CA LYS A 236 -4.86 -15.65 -4.55
C LYS A 236 -3.63 -14.88 -5.02
N THR A 237 -2.70 -14.57 -4.11
CA THR A 237 -1.43 -13.93 -4.47
C THR A 237 -0.55 -14.87 -5.26
N ILE A 238 -0.41 -16.11 -4.82
CA ILE A 238 0.35 -17.15 -5.53
C ILE A 238 -0.24 -17.36 -6.93
N ASP A 239 -1.55 -17.63 -7.00
CA ASP A 239 -2.25 -17.86 -8.28
C ASP A 239 -2.08 -16.67 -9.22
N ARG A 240 -2.22 -15.44 -8.70
CA ARG A 240 -2.08 -14.20 -9.49
C ARG A 240 -0.69 -14.04 -10.11
N ILE A 241 0.38 -14.38 -9.37
CA ILE A 241 1.75 -14.31 -9.89
C ILE A 241 1.94 -15.35 -10.99
N ILE A 242 1.50 -16.59 -10.77
CA ILE A 242 1.62 -17.67 -11.74
C ILE A 242 0.84 -17.35 -13.03
N ASP A 243 -0.36 -16.79 -12.90
CA ASP A 243 -1.23 -16.46 -14.02
C ASP A 243 -0.82 -15.18 -14.77
N ALA A 244 -0.03 -14.33 -14.15
CA ALA A 244 0.45 -13.09 -14.78
C ALA A 244 1.53 -13.35 -15.84
N LEU A 245 2.24 -14.48 -15.74
CA LEU A 245 3.35 -14.83 -16.63
C LEU A 245 2.90 -15.76 -17.76
N PRO A 246 3.63 -15.78 -18.89
CA PRO A 246 3.35 -16.70 -20.00
C PRO A 246 3.29 -18.15 -19.55
N THR A 247 2.49 -18.96 -20.24
CA THR A 247 2.28 -20.37 -19.89
C THR A 247 3.59 -21.17 -19.86
N GLU A 248 4.53 -20.81 -20.71
CA GLU A 248 5.85 -21.44 -20.82
C GLU A 248 6.72 -21.19 -19.58
N GLU A 249 6.48 -20.10 -18.87
CA GLU A 249 7.24 -19.68 -17.67
C GLU A 249 6.61 -20.17 -16.37
N ARG A 250 5.41 -20.75 -16.39
CA ARG A 250 4.65 -21.11 -15.17
C ARG A 250 5.40 -22.08 -14.26
N GLU A 251 6.03 -23.11 -14.82
CA GLU A 251 6.80 -24.08 -14.01
C GLU A 251 8.02 -23.44 -13.36
N GLN A 252 8.71 -22.55 -14.07
CA GLN A 252 9.82 -21.77 -13.50
C GLN A 252 9.31 -20.83 -12.39
N THR A 253 8.17 -20.17 -12.60
CA THR A 253 7.53 -19.30 -11.62
C THR A 253 7.15 -20.06 -10.34
N LYS A 254 6.56 -21.25 -10.45
CA LYS A 254 6.27 -22.12 -9.31
C LYS A 254 7.54 -22.50 -8.55
N SER A 255 8.59 -22.88 -9.30
CA SER A 255 9.90 -23.19 -8.71
C SER A 255 10.46 -22.02 -7.94
N PHE A 256 10.43 -20.81 -8.52
CA PHE A 256 10.84 -19.58 -7.86
C PHE A 256 10.04 -19.34 -6.57
N LEU A 257 8.70 -19.35 -6.65
CA LEU A 257 7.83 -19.12 -5.49
C LEU A 257 8.08 -20.13 -4.38
N ALA A 258 8.30 -21.40 -4.74
CA ALA A 258 8.58 -22.46 -3.78
C ALA A 258 9.97 -22.35 -3.09
N GLN A 259 10.89 -21.56 -3.63
CA GLN A 259 12.27 -21.45 -3.13
C GLN A 259 12.60 -20.06 -2.60
N SER A 260 12.14 -19.00 -3.25
CA SER A 260 12.60 -17.63 -3.01
C SER A 260 11.51 -16.70 -2.43
N LEU A 261 10.23 -17.10 -2.44
CA LEU A 261 9.20 -16.38 -1.70
C LEU A 261 9.46 -16.60 -0.21
N ILE A 262 9.46 -15.53 0.58
CA ILE A 262 9.64 -15.59 2.03
C ILE A 262 8.27 -15.61 2.71
N ALA A 263 7.43 -14.63 2.37
CA ALA A 263 6.13 -14.45 2.99
C ALA A 263 5.14 -13.67 2.11
N VAL A 264 3.86 -13.90 2.36
CA VAL A 264 2.76 -13.03 1.90
C VAL A 264 2.02 -12.50 3.11
N ILE A 265 1.90 -11.18 3.21
CA ILE A 265 1.19 -10.45 4.26
C ILE A 265 -0.03 -9.81 3.61
N THR A 266 -1.20 -10.42 3.77
CA THR A 266 -2.45 -9.86 3.25
C THR A 266 -3.12 -9.00 4.33
N GLN A 267 -3.45 -7.75 4.01
CA GLN A 267 -3.84 -6.77 5.01
C GLN A 267 -5.21 -6.17 4.73
N VAL A 268 -5.98 -5.96 5.80
CA VAL A 268 -7.20 -5.15 5.83
C VAL A 268 -7.11 -4.11 6.94
N LEU A 269 -7.81 -2.98 6.79
CA LEU A 269 -7.91 -1.97 7.83
C LEU A 269 -9.31 -2.01 8.45
N ILE A 270 -9.37 -2.35 9.72
CA ILE A 270 -10.61 -2.42 10.50
C ILE A 270 -10.69 -1.22 11.43
N LYS A 271 -11.88 -0.60 11.54
CA LYS A 271 -12.12 0.51 12.46
C LYS A 271 -11.93 0.07 13.90
N SER A 272 -11.40 0.96 14.74
CA SER A 272 -11.44 0.80 16.20
C SER A 272 -12.87 0.85 16.72
N PRO A 273 -13.17 0.34 17.93
CA PRO A 273 -14.53 0.34 18.50
C PRO A 273 -15.13 1.75 18.62
N ASP A 274 -14.31 2.76 18.85
CA ASP A 274 -14.71 4.17 18.90
C ASP A 274 -14.79 4.85 17.52
N GLN A 275 -14.51 4.09 16.44
CA GLN A 275 -14.48 4.49 15.03
C GLN A 275 -13.52 5.65 14.68
N ARG A 276 -12.64 6.06 15.61
CA ARG A 276 -11.71 7.19 15.43
C ARG A 276 -10.39 6.79 14.79
N ALA A 277 -10.02 5.52 14.88
CA ALA A 277 -8.79 4.97 14.32
C ALA A 277 -9.08 3.74 13.44
N ARG A 278 -8.05 3.27 12.74
CA ARG A 278 -8.08 2.01 12.00
C ARG A 278 -6.86 1.19 12.40
N ARG A 279 -7.06 -0.13 12.54
CA ARG A 279 -6.03 -1.10 12.86
C ARG A 279 -5.78 -2.02 11.67
N ALA A 280 -4.53 -2.30 11.39
CA ALA A 280 -4.16 -3.31 10.42
C ALA A 280 -4.40 -4.71 11.00
N VAL A 281 -5.16 -5.53 10.27
CA VAL A 281 -5.35 -6.95 10.56
C VAL A 281 -4.81 -7.73 9.38
N CYS A 282 -3.95 -8.72 9.65
CA CYS A 282 -3.18 -9.38 8.60
C CYS A 282 -3.41 -10.90 8.60
N GLU A 283 -3.64 -11.46 7.41
CA GLU A 283 -3.32 -12.86 7.12
C GLU A 283 -1.83 -12.95 6.83
N ILE A 284 -1.15 -13.95 7.37
CA ILE A 284 0.30 -14.14 7.18
C ILE A 284 0.58 -15.56 6.74
N MET A 285 1.18 -15.67 5.57
CA MET A 285 1.78 -16.91 5.07
C MET A 285 3.31 -16.75 5.13
N VAL A 286 3.98 -17.71 5.75
CA VAL A 286 5.44 -17.86 5.68
C VAL A 286 5.76 -19.09 4.87
N LEU A 287 6.66 -19.00 3.90
CA LEU A 287 7.01 -20.13 3.07
C LEU A 287 7.65 -21.24 3.92
N THR A 288 7.09 -22.43 3.81
CA THR A 288 7.62 -23.68 4.38
C THR A 288 7.80 -24.71 3.26
N LYS A 289 8.56 -25.77 3.51
CA LYS A 289 8.69 -26.88 2.55
C LYS A 289 7.34 -27.47 2.15
N ALA A 290 6.36 -27.51 3.07
CA ALA A 290 5.02 -28.00 2.81
C ALA A 290 4.27 -27.06 1.82
N ILE A 291 4.29 -25.76 2.08
CA ILE A 291 3.67 -24.76 1.18
C ILE A 291 4.36 -24.75 -0.17
N GLY A 292 5.70 -24.78 -0.23
CA GLY A 292 6.44 -24.87 -1.46
C GLY A 292 6.05 -26.09 -2.32
N LYS A 293 5.84 -27.25 -1.68
CA LYS A 293 5.33 -28.45 -2.36
C LYS A 293 3.93 -28.23 -2.94
N LEU A 294 3.03 -27.59 -2.19
CA LEU A 294 1.67 -27.29 -2.68
C LEU A 294 1.69 -26.37 -3.90
N ILE A 295 2.57 -25.38 -3.92
CA ILE A 295 2.76 -24.47 -5.07
C ILE A 295 3.25 -25.27 -6.28
N MET A 296 4.28 -26.10 -6.11
CA MET A 296 4.85 -26.91 -7.18
C MET A 296 3.87 -27.92 -7.78
N THR A 297 2.88 -28.37 -7.01
CA THR A 297 1.92 -29.43 -7.43
C THR A 297 0.53 -28.88 -7.74
N ASP A 298 0.38 -27.57 -7.96
CA ASP A 298 -0.90 -26.88 -8.25
C ASP A 298 -1.99 -27.10 -7.19
N GLN A 299 -1.58 -27.24 -5.93
CA GLN A 299 -2.49 -27.48 -4.79
C GLN A 299 -2.60 -26.24 -3.89
N SER A 300 -2.50 -25.04 -4.47
CA SER A 300 -2.57 -23.76 -3.74
C SER A 300 -3.83 -23.62 -2.88
N HIS A 301 -4.95 -24.26 -3.27
CA HIS A 301 -6.19 -24.32 -2.50
C HIS A 301 -6.05 -24.98 -1.11
N GLN A 302 -4.97 -25.73 -0.85
CA GLN A 302 -4.68 -26.35 0.45
C GLN A 302 -3.83 -25.43 1.36
N ILE A 303 -3.30 -24.31 0.86
CA ILE A 303 -2.50 -23.35 1.64
C ILE A 303 -3.23 -22.89 2.90
N PRO A 304 -4.53 -22.53 2.90
CA PRO A 304 -5.23 -22.12 4.11
C PRO A 304 -5.12 -23.13 5.27
N SER A 305 -5.15 -24.43 4.98
CA SER A 305 -4.95 -25.47 6.00
C SER A 305 -3.55 -25.44 6.61
N GLN A 306 -2.52 -25.11 5.80
CA GLN A 306 -1.16 -24.95 6.31
C GLN A 306 -1.03 -23.69 7.17
N LEU A 307 -1.69 -22.57 6.79
CA LEU A 307 -1.69 -21.35 7.60
C LEU A 307 -2.32 -21.60 8.97
N GLN A 308 -3.43 -22.33 9.01
CA GLN A 308 -4.13 -22.67 10.24
C GLN A 308 -3.25 -23.46 11.22
N MET A 309 -2.43 -24.37 10.70
CA MET A 309 -1.51 -25.20 11.50
C MET A 309 -0.17 -24.51 11.79
N GLY A 310 0.21 -23.51 10.98
CA GLY A 310 1.53 -22.89 11.00
C GLY A 310 1.74 -21.80 12.05
N LYS A 311 1.03 -21.84 13.17
CA LYS A 311 1.13 -20.82 14.24
C LYS A 311 2.55 -20.69 14.81
N GLU A 312 3.31 -21.78 14.88
CA GLU A 312 4.71 -21.80 15.35
C GLU A 312 5.64 -20.97 14.45
N TYR A 313 5.32 -20.85 13.16
CA TYR A 313 6.03 -20.02 12.17
C TYR A 313 5.50 -18.58 12.14
N GLY A 314 4.52 -18.22 12.97
CA GLY A 314 3.87 -16.93 12.97
C GLY A 314 2.82 -16.77 11.88
N MET A 315 2.39 -17.85 11.25
CA MET A 315 1.30 -17.84 10.28
C MET A 315 -0.06 -17.66 10.95
N GLN A 316 -0.98 -17.03 10.26
CA GLN A 316 -2.36 -16.89 10.69
C GLN A 316 -3.29 -16.63 9.50
N LEU A 317 -4.50 -17.18 9.56
CA LEU A 317 -5.59 -16.85 8.65
C LEU A 317 -6.19 -15.48 8.98
N MET A 318 -6.80 -14.83 7.99
CA MET A 318 -7.51 -13.55 8.20
C MET A 318 -8.58 -13.68 9.28
N ASP A 319 -9.43 -14.72 9.25
CA ASP A 319 -10.48 -14.91 10.24
C ASP A 319 -9.94 -15.11 11.67
N GLN A 320 -8.81 -15.82 11.82
CA GLN A 320 -8.15 -15.97 13.12
C GLN A 320 -7.65 -14.62 13.65
N ALA A 321 -7.04 -13.81 12.78
CA ALA A 321 -6.55 -12.49 13.14
C ALA A 321 -7.69 -11.53 13.51
N LEU A 322 -8.80 -11.55 12.76
CA LEU A 322 -9.99 -10.76 13.04
C LEU A 322 -10.61 -11.15 14.39
N LEU A 323 -10.78 -12.45 14.66
CA LEU A 323 -11.31 -12.95 15.94
C LEU A 323 -10.41 -12.56 17.12
N ALA A 324 -9.09 -12.66 16.95
CA ALA A 324 -8.14 -12.24 17.98
C ALA A 324 -8.27 -10.73 18.29
N ALA A 325 -8.36 -9.88 17.24
CA ALA A 325 -8.52 -8.45 17.39
C ALA A 325 -9.86 -8.05 18.03
N ILE A 326 -10.96 -8.74 17.70
CA ILE A 326 -12.29 -8.55 18.35
C ILE A 326 -12.21 -8.91 19.84
N ASN A 327 -11.65 -10.08 20.17
CA ASN A 327 -11.52 -10.53 21.55
C ASN A 327 -10.63 -9.59 22.40
N ALA A 328 -9.61 -9.01 21.78
CA ALA A 328 -8.75 -7.98 22.39
C ALA A 328 -9.44 -6.59 22.48
N LYS A 329 -10.66 -6.44 21.94
CA LYS A 329 -11.41 -5.17 21.85
C LYS A 329 -10.65 -4.05 21.10
N GLU A 330 -9.86 -4.42 20.11
CA GLU A 330 -9.03 -3.51 19.32
C GLU A 330 -9.72 -3.03 18.05
N VAL A 331 -10.75 -3.77 17.59
CA VAL A 331 -11.50 -3.47 16.37
C VAL A 331 -13.01 -3.58 16.59
N ASP A 332 -13.74 -2.86 15.75
CA ASP A 332 -15.20 -2.91 15.68
C ASP A 332 -15.66 -4.26 15.12
N PRO A 333 -16.50 -5.04 15.86
CA PRO A 333 -16.94 -6.35 15.42
C PRO A 333 -17.78 -6.35 14.14
N GLU A 334 -18.64 -5.33 13.93
CA GLU A 334 -19.49 -5.23 12.74
C GLU A 334 -18.62 -4.96 11.50
N HIS A 335 -17.66 -4.04 11.63
CA HIS A 335 -16.73 -3.76 10.55
C HIS A 335 -15.82 -4.99 10.26
N ALA A 336 -15.35 -5.70 11.29
CA ALA A 336 -14.59 -6.94 11.13
C ALA A 336 -15.41 -8.05 10.45
N TYR A 337 -16.69 -8.18 10.79
CA TYR A 337 -17.61 -9.12 10.16
C TYR A 337 -17.66 -8.96 8.64
N SER A 338 -17.59 -7.71 8.13
CA SER A 338 -17.64 -7.46 6.68
C SER A 338 -16.49 -8.14 5.92
N TYR A 339 -15.34 -8.34 6.56
CA TYR A 339 -14.13 -8.94 5.98
C TYR A 339 -13.98 -10.44 6.27
N ALA A 340 -14.79 -11.00 7.18
CA ALA A 340 -14.71 -12.41 7.54
C ALA A 340 -15.08 -13.34 6.37
N SER A 341 -14.33 -14.41 6.18
CA SER A 341 -14.61 -15.45 5.20
C SER A 341 -15.69 -16.41 5.72
N ASP A 342 -15.58 -16.92 6.95
CA ASP A 342 -16.63 -17.69 7.60
C ASP A 342 -17.45 -16.82 8.55
N LYS A 343 -18.51 -16.22 8.01
CA LYS A 343 -19.42 -15.33 8.74
C LYS A 343 -20.01 -15.95 10.03
N ARG A 344 -20.19 -17.29 10.08
CA ARG A 344 -20.82 -17.98 11.21
C ARG A 344 -20.02 -17.82 12.50
N GLN A 345 -18.68 -17.79 12.43
CA GLN A 345 -17.81 -17.62 13.59
C GLN A 345 -17.95 -16.24 14.25
N PHE A 346 -18.42 -15.26 13.50
CA PHE A 346 -18.51 -13.85 13.93
C PHE A 346 -19.92 -13.43 14.36
N GLN A 347 -20.96 -14.23 14.07
CA GLN A 347 -22.37 -13.88 14.37
C GLN A 347 -22.61 -13.52 15.83
N ARG A 348 -21.93 -14.17 16.77
CA ARG A 348 -22.06 -13.91 18.21
C ARG A 348 -21.58 -12.52 18.66
N PHE A 349 -20.82 -11.81 17.82
CA PHE A 349 -20.26 -10.49 18.12
C PHE A 349 -21.04 -9.35 17.45
N VAL A 350 -22.01 -9.67 16.59
CA VAL A 350 -22.78 -8.70 15.81
C VAL A 350 -24.22 -8.71 16.34
N SER A 351 -24.57 -7.68 17.12
CA SER A 351 -25.75 -7.70 18.01
C SER A 351 -27.12 -7.56 17.29
N ASP A 352 -27.19 -7.17 15.99
CA ASP A 352 -28.47 -6.75 15.40
C ASP A 352 -28.73 -7.21 13.93
N MET A 353 -28.04 -8.23 13.45
CA MET A 353 -28.39 -8.84 12.14
C MET A 353 -29.41 -9.98 12.28
N ALA A 354 -30.27 -9.95 13.27
CA ALA A 354 -31.36 -10.91 13.46
C ALA A 354 -32.44 -10.87 12.35
N GLY A 355 -32.19 -10.21 11.24
CA GLY A 355 -33.09 -10.11 10.09
C GLY A 355 -32.44 -10.42 8.72
N ALA A 356 -31.16 -10.68 8.63
CA ALA A 356 -30.56 -11.06 7.36
C ALA A 356 -30.76 -12.56 7.08
N PRO A 357 -31.29 -12.97 5.90
CA PRO A 357 -31.41 -14.38 5.56
C PRO A 357 -30.01 -15.03 5.52
N PRO A 358 -29.87 -16.31 5.92
CA PRO A 358 -28.62 -17.02 5.79
C PRO A 358 -28.13 -16.97 4.34
N PRO A 359 -26.81 -16.87 4.11
CA PRO A 359 -26.28 -16.93 2.75
C PRO A 359 -26.75 -18.22 2.10
N ALA A 360 -27.23 -18.10 0.85
CA ALA A 360 -27.70 -19.24 0.06
C ALA A 360 -26.60 -20.33 0.04
N GLU A 361 -26.98 -21.55 0.35
CA GLU A 361 -26.08 -22.71 0.21
C GLU A 361 -25.59 -22.79 -1.24
N PRO A 362 -24.30 -23.12 -1.45
CA PRO A 362 -23.81 -23.32 -2.80
C PRO A 362 -24.63 -24.45 -3.45
N VAL A 363 -25.28 -24.12 -4.56
CA VAL A 363 -26.03 -25.09 -5.37
C VAL A 363 -25.04 -26.18 -5.78
N SER A 364 -25.20 -27.38 -5.24
CA SER A 364 -24.49 -28.57 -5.69
C SER A 364 -24.86 -28.83 -7.14
N SER A 365 -23.93 -28.52 -8.05
CA SER A 365 -24.04 -28.97 -9.45
C SER A 365 -23.89 -30.49 -9.46
N THR A 366 -25.03 -31.16 -9.64
CA THR A 366 -25.08 -32.55 -10.12
C THR A 366 -24.61 -32.64 -11.55
#